data_4ca94adfffe227009399d27805e3bb5a
#
_entry.id   4ca94adfffe227009399d27805e3bb5a
#
_cell.length_a   1.000
_cell.length_b   1.000
_cell.length_c   1.000
_cell.angle_alpha   90.00
_cell.angle_beta   90.00
_cell.angle_gamma   90.00
#
_symmetry.space_group_name_H-M   'P 1'
#
loop_
_entity.id
_entity.type
_entity.pdbx_description
1 polymer ?
#
loop_
_entity_poly.entity_id
_entity_poly.type
_entity_poly.pdbx_seq_one_letter_code
_entity_poly.pdbx_strand_id
1 'polypeptide(L)'
;MVNITLSMIAAMLTITLLTRMKNSCKRGYNIFDHIDIHCEIQAVPFAQLSQMKPGEPSAVIRERVIKARQIQTERFSSLPTGEGGGRGRIHCNAQMTERMLHEFAEPDAQSLDMLRMAMERLKLSARAYSRILKVARTIADLAGSEKVEAMHIAEAIGYRNLDRGDWAERGV
;
A
#
# COMPACT_ATOMS: atom_id res chain seq x y z
N MET A 1 -7.78 -27.08 -24.55
CA MET A 1 -8.35 -25.88 -25.22
C MET A 1 -9.00 -24.85 -24.27
N VAL A 2 -9.26 -25.15 -23.01
CA VAL A 2 -9.96 -24.23 -22.07
C VAL A 2 -9.05 -23.15 -21.46
N ASN A 3 -7.73 -23.37 -21.41
CA ASN A 3 -6.78 -22.43 -20.77
C ASN A 3 -6.44 -21.17 -21.58
N ILE A 4 -6.60 -21.21 -22.89
CA ILE A 4 -6.26 -20.06 -23.76
C ILE A 4 -7.35 -18.98 -23.68
N THR A 5 -8.61 -19.38 -23.56
CA THR A 5 -9.74 -18.45 -23.44
C THR A 5 -9.78 -17.71 -22.11
N LEU A 6 -9.40 -18.35 -20.99
CA LEU A 6 -9.36 -17.71 -19.67
C LEU A 6 -8.20 -16.68 -19.58
N SER A 7 -7.06 -16.99 -20.17
CA SER A 7 -5.91 -16.06 -20.27
C SER A 7 -6.23 -14.86 -21.14
N MET A 8 -6.92 -15.04 -22.26
CA MET A 8 -7.36 -13.93 -23.11
C MET A 8 -8.41 -13.04 -22.44
N ILE A 9 -9.36 -13.63 -21.69
CA ILE A 9 -10.36 -12.88 -20.95
C ILE A 9 -9.71 -12.08 -19.81
N ALA A 10 -8.76 -12.66 -19.08
CA ALA A 10 -7.99 -11.97 -18.05
C ALA A 10 -7.16 -10.83 -18.65
N ALA A 11 -6.49 -11.05 -19.77
CA ALA A 11 -5.76 -10.00 -20.49
C ALA A 11 -6.68 -8.89 -21.02
N MET A 12 -7.84 -9.25 -21.58
CA MET A 12 -8.84 -8.27 -22.02
C MET A 12 -9.42 -7.45 -20.86
N LEU A 13 -9.73 -8.09 -19.72
CA LEU A 13 -10.18 -7.40 -18.52
C LEU A 13 -9.11 -6.45 -17.96
N THR A 14 -7.84 -6.86 -17.96
CA THR A 14 -6.73 -6.02 -17.53
C THR A 14 -6.54 -4.83 -18.46
N ILE A 15 -6.58 -5.06 -19.79
CA ILE A 15 -6.49 -3.97 -20.80
C ILE A 15 -7.68 -3.02 -20.67
N THR A 16 -8.90 -3.53 -20.48
CA THR A 16 -10.10 -2.70 -20.31
C THR A 16 -10.05 -1.88 -19.03
N LEU A 17 -9.55 -2.46 -17.93
CA LEU A 17 -9.35 -1.76 -16.66
C LEU A 17 -8.30 -0.67 -16.81
N LEU A 18 -7.14 -0.97 -17.42
CA LEU A 18 -6.07 -0.01 -17.71
C LEU A 18 -6.53 1.12 -18.62
N THR A 19 -7.32 0.82 -19.66
CA THR A 19 -7.87 1.85 -20.57
C THR A 19 -8.88 2.74 -19.84
N ARG A 20 -9.72 2.19 -18.97
CA ARG A 20 -10.65 2.92 -18.12
C ARG A 20 -9.92 3.81 -17.12
N MET A 21 -8.83 3.33 -16.53
CA MET A 21 -7.95 4.11 -15.65
C MET A 21 -7.25 5.24 -16.39
N LYS A 22 -6.69 5.00 -17.60
CA LYS A 22 -6.12 6.06 -18.48
C LYS A 22 -7.14 7.16 -18.79
N ASN A 23 -8.37 6.79 -19.11
CA ASN A 23 -9.43 7.75 -19.41
C ASN A 23 -9.92 8.52 -18.18
N SER A 24 -9.84 7.94 -17.00
CA SER A 24 -10.15 8.60 -15.73
C SER A 24 -9.08 9.64 -15.37
N CYS A 25 -7.79 9.33 -15.57
CA CYS A 25 -6.68 10.27 -15.39
C CYS A 25 -6.81 11.51 -16.28
N LYS A 26 -7.22 11.34 -17.55
CA LYS A 26 -7.43 12.46 -18.48
C LYS A 26 -8.55 13.43 -18.06
N ARG A 27 -9.46 13.01 -17.18
CA ARG A 27 -10.54 13.84 -16.64
C ARG A 27 -10.20 14.52 -15.31
N GLY A 28 -8.93 14.53 -14.90
CA GLY A 28 -8.50 15.14 -13.65
C GLY A 28 -8.78 14.31 -12.38
N TYR A 29 -9.33 13.09 -12.52
CA TYR A 29 -9.49 12.13 -11.43
C TYR A 29 -8.31 11.18 -11.41
N ASN A 30 -7.39 11.37 -10.46
CA ASN A 30 -6.30 10.41 -10.27
C ASN A 30 -6.79 9.25 -9.40
N ILE A 31 -7.15 8.13 -10.04
CA ILE A 31 -7.66 6.94 -9.35
C ILE A 31 -6.62 6.35 -8.38
N PHE A 32 -5.32 6.54 -8.68
CA PHE A 32 -4.21 6.09 -7.82
C PHE A 32 -4.18 6.81 -6.48
N ASP A 33 -4.72 8.05 -6.41
CA ASP A 33 -4.87 8.74 -5.13
C ASP A 33 -5.83 8.04 -4.16
N HIS A 34 -6.61 7.08 -4.63
CA HIS A 34 -7.57 6.31 -3.83
C HIS A 34 -7.08 4.90 -3.49
N ILE A 35 -5.92 4.48 -4.01
CA ILE A 35 -5.31 3.17 -3.76
C ILE A 35 -4.08 3.37 -2.88
N ASP A 36 -3.97 2.62 -1.79
CA ASP A 36 -2.88 2.79 -0.82
C ASP A 36 -1.61 2.01 -1.22
N ILE A 37 -1.78 0.86 -1.88
CA ILE A 37 -0.69 -0.04 -2.26
C ILE A 37 -0.80 -0.36 -3.76
N HIS A 38 0.28 -0.13 -4.50
CA HIS A 38 0.42 -0.47 -5.90
C HIS A 38 1.46 -1.59 -6.04
N CYS A 39 1.08 -2.68 -6.71
CA CYS A 39 1.99 -3.77 -7.03
C CYS A 39 2.04 -4.00 -8.53
N GLU A 40 3.23 -3.93 -9.11
CA GLU A 40 3.48 -4.29 -10.49
C GLU A 40 3.96 -5.75 -10.54
N ILE A 41 3.20 -6.60 -11.23
CA ILE A 41 3.52 -8.01 -11.39
C ILE A 41 4.03 -8.22 -12.83
N GLN A 42 5.28 -8.63 -12.94
CA GLN A 42 5.89 -8.99 -14.22
C GLN A 42 5.48 -10.40 -14.66
N ALA A 43 5.41 -10.62 -15.97
CA ALA A 43 5.17 -11.95 -16.52
C ALA A 43 6.31 -12.90 -16.14
N VAL A 44 5.97 -14.07 -15.58
CA VAL A 44 6.95 -15.08 -15.20
C VAL A 44 7.33 -15.90 -16.44
N PRO A 45 8.62 -15.99 -16.81
CA PRO A 45 9.06 -16.85 -17.91
C PRO A 45 8.73 -18.31 -17.66
N PHE A 46 8.36 -19.05 -18.71
CA PHE A 46 7.96 -20.46 -18.61
C PHE A 46 9.03 -21.34 -17.91
N ALA A 47 10.30 -21.06 -18.15
CA ALA A 47 11.41 -21.78 -17.50
C ALA A 47 11.43 -21.65 -15.97
N GLN A 48 10.93 -20.53 -15.43
CA GLN A 48 10.83 -20.33 -13.99
C GLN A 48 9.58 -21.00 -13.40
N LEU A 49 8.48 -21.08 -14.17
CA LEU A 49 7.26 -21.76 -13.72
C LEU A 49 7.46 -23.25 -13.42
N SER A 50 8.32 -23.92 -14.20
CA SER A 50 8.63 -25.36 -14.02
C SER A 50 9.53 -25.65 -12.81
N GLN A 51 10.20 -24.63 -12.26
CA GLN A 51 11.15 -24.76 -11.14
C GLN A 51 10.71 -24.01 -9.88
N MET A 52 9.46 -23.54 -9.83
CA MET A 52 8.97 -22.77 -8.69
C MET A 52 9.00 -23.59 -7.40
N LYS A 53 9.74 -23.09 -6.41
CA LYS A 53 9.67 -23.61 -5.05
C LYS A 53 8.36 -23.13 -4.39
N PRO A 54 7.75 -23.94 -3.52
CA PRO A 54 6.60 -23.49 -2.75
C PRO A 54 6.97 -22.23 -1.95
N GLY A 55 6.08 -21.25 -1.97
CA GLY A 55 6.22 -20.02 -1.20
C GLY A 55 5.97 -20.24 0.29
N GLU A 56 5.99 -19.17 1.06
CA GLU A 56 5.69 -19.19 2.49
C GLU A 56 4.27 -19.74 2.74
N PRO A 57 4.09 -20.70 3.67
CA PRO A 57 2.77 -21.25 3.99
C PRO A 57 1.80 -20.19 4.54
N SER A 58 0.53 -20.25 4.11
CA SER A 58 -0.50 -19.31 4.55
C SER A 58 -0.72 -19.29 6.07
N ALA A 59 -0.42 -20.39 6.78
CA ALA A 59 -0.50 -20.46 8.23
C ALA A 59 0.50 -19.48 8.89
N VAL A 60 1.74 -19.44 8.41
CA VAL A 60 2.79 -18.55 8.94
C VAL A 60 2.44 -17.08 8.66
N ILE A 61 1.94 -16.79 7.44
CA ILE A 61 1.46 -15.45 7.08
C ILE A 61 0.31 -15.03 8.02
N ARG A 62 -0.63 -15.93 8.28
CA ARG A 62 -1.79 -15.69 9.17
C ARG A 62 -1.34 -15.33 10.58
N GLU A 63 -0.40 -16.06 11.16
CA GLU A 63 0.11 -15.78 12.51
C GLU A 63 0.71 -14.38 12.61
N ARG A 64 1.50 -13.98 11.63
CA ARG A 64 2.09 -12.63 11.54
C ARG A 64 1.01 -11.54 11.45
N VAL A 65 -0.02 -11.77 10.66
CA VAL A 65 -1.17 -10.85 10.53
C VAL A 65 -1.96 -10.76 11.84
N ILE A 66 -2.20 -11.89 12.52
CA ILE A 66 -2.92 -11.90 13.81
C ILE A 66 -2.16 -11.07 14.85
N LYS A 67 -0.83 -11.24 14.96
CA LYS A 67 0.01 -10.44 15.88
C LYS A 67 -0.10 -8.95 15.59
N ALA A 68 0.03 -8.54 14.32
CA ALA A 68 -0.10 -7.15 13.93
C ALA A 68 -1.51 -6.59 14.27
N ARG A 69 -2.56 -7.38 14.07
CA ARG A 69 -3.94 -6.98 14.43
C ARG A 69 -4.14 -6.86 15.94
N GLN A 70 -3.49 -7.68 16.73
CA GLN A 70 -3.50 -7.55 18.20
C GLN A 70 -2.87 -6.22 18.63
N ILE A 71 -1.69 -5.88 18.12
CA ILE A 71 -1.01 -4.60 18.36
C ILE A 71 -1.94 -3.41 18.03
N GLN A 72 -2.61 -3.45 16.87
CA GLN A 72 -3.57 -2.41 16.48
C GLN A 72 -4.76 -2.34 17.44
N THR A 73 -5.31 -3.48 17.84
CA THR A 73 -6.44 -3.53 18.77
C THR A 73 -6.06 -2.95 20.14
N GLU A 74 -4.90 -3.28 20.67
CA GLU A 74 -4.37 -2.74 21.93
C GLU A 74 -4.17 -1.21 21.82
N ARG A 75 -3.51 -0.73 20.75
CA ARG A 75 -3.28 0.69 20.48
C ARG A 75 -4.57 1.50 20.47
N PHE A 76 -5.62 1.01 19.83
CA PHE A 76 -6.87 1.73 19.67
C PHE A 76 -7.91 1.45 20.79
N SER A 77 -7.66 0.46 21.64
CA SER A 77 -8.58 0.13 22.74
C SER A 77 -8.65 1.21 23.82
N SER A 78 -7.57 1.94 24.00
CA SER A 78 -7.42 3.02 24.99
C SER A 78 -8.01 4.36 24.52
N LEU A 79 -8.37 4.48 23.24
CA LEU A 79 -8.88 5.73 22.69
C LEU A 79 -10.36 5.94 23.02
N PRO A 80 -10.78 7.17 23.35
CA PRO A 80 -12.18 7.51 23.54
C PRO A 80 -13.03 7.21 22.31
N THR A 81 -14.23 6.74 22.52
CA THR A 81 -15.19 6.49 21.44
C THR A 81 -15.54 7.82 20.76
N GLY A 82 -15.27 7.93 19.45
CA GLY A 82 -15.56 9.14 18.67
C GLY A 82 -14.33 9.88 18.12
N GLU A 83 -13.13 9.57 18.56
CA GLU A 83 -11.90 10.23 18.05
C GLU A 83 -11.57 9.93 16.57
N GLY A 84 -12.18 8.93 15.96
CA GLY A 84 -11.98 8.55 14.55
C GLY A 84 -12.68 9.42 13.51
N GLY A 85 -13.26 10.56 13.90
CA GLY A 85 -13.96 11.45 12.95
C GLY A 85 -15.28 10.89 12.41
N GLY A 86 -15.75 9.76 12.96
CA GLY A 86 -17.01 9.10 12.58
C GLY A 86 -17.71 8.47 13.78
N ARG A 87 -18.90 7.92 13.57
CA ARG A 87 -19.75 7.34 14.62
C ARG A 87 -19.27 5.99 15.19
N GLY A 88 -18.02 5.59 14.95
CA GLY A 88 -17.52 4.26 15.28
C GLY A 88 -16.15 4.24 15.96
N ARG A 89 -15.82 3.09 16.51
CA ARG A 89 -14.50 2.79 17.11
C ARG A 89 -13.49 2.53 15.98
N ILE A 90 -12.24 2.99 16.16
CA ILE A 90 -11.15 2.71 15.22
C ILE A 90 -10.68 1.26 15.42
N HIS A 91 -10.51 0.54 14.32
CA HIS A 91 -10.13 -0.87 14.32
C HIS A 91 -8.81 -1.16 13.56
N CYS A 92 -8.31 -0.20 12.80
CA CYS A 92 -7.10 -0.40 12.00
C CYS A 92 -6.41 0.94 11.66
N ASN A 93 -5.13 0.85 11.30
CA ASN A 93 -4.32 2.02 10.96
C ASN A 93 -4.87 2.84 9.78
N ALA A 94 -5.60 2.22 8.85
CA ALA A 94 -6.22 2.93 7.73
C ALA A 94 -7.24 3.99 8.18
N GLN A 95 -7.86 3.80 9.35
CA GLN A 95 -8.87 4.71 9.92
C GLN A 95 -8.27 5.83 10.77
N MET A 96 -6.93 5.88 10.97
CA MET A 96 -6.28 6.93 11.74
C MET A 96 -6.55 8.31 11.14
N THR A 97 -6.83 9.29 12.01
CA THR A 97 -6.89 10.71 11.67
C THR A 97 -5.48 11.30 11.58
N GLU A 98 -5.33 12.52 11.03
CA GLU A 98 -4.03 13.22 10.98
C GLU A 98 -3.40 13.37 12.37
N ARG A 99 -4.20 13.70 13.40
CA ARG A 99 -3.72 13.78 14.78
C ARG A 99 -3.11 12.45 15.25
N MET A 100 -3.77 11.36 14.96
CA MET A 100 -3.30 10.03 15.35
C MET A 100 -2.06 9.59 14.57
N LEU A 101 -1.89 10.06 13.34
CA LEU A 101 -0.66 9.83 12.58
C LEU A 101 0.54 10.49 13.26
N HIS A 102 0.39 11.70 13.78
CA HIS A 102 1.45 12.36 14.58
C HIS A 102 1.74 11.61 15.88
N GLU A 103 0.75 10.98 16.49
CA GLU A 103 0.94 10.25 17.75
C GLU A 103 1.55 8.86 17.56
N PHE A 104 1.07 8.09 16.55
CA PHE A 104 1.41 6.66 16.40
C PHE A 104 2.31 6.33 15.21
N ALA A 105 2.50 7.24 14.29
CA ALA A 105 3.25 7.02 13.06
C ALA A 105 4.24 8.16 12.76
N GLU A 106 4.65 8.94 13.78
CA GLU A 106 5.61 10.01 13.61
C GLU A 106 6.97 9.44 13.16
N PRO A 107 7.48 9.85 11.99
CA PRO A 107 8.79 9.43 11.51
C PRO A 107 9.90 10.16 12.28
N ASP A 108 11.04 9.49 12.46
CA ASP A 108 12.25 10.16 12.94
C ASP A 108 12.81 11.15 11.90
N ALA A 109 13.82 11.95 12.27
CA ALA A 109 14.39 12.97 11.40
C ALA A 109 14.91 12.40 10.07
N GLN A 110 15.55 11.23 10.10
CA GLN A 110 16.06 10.55 8.91
C GLN A 110 14.94 10.09 7.99
N SER A 111 13.89 9.49 8.55
CA SER A 111 12.69 9.05 7.84
C SER A 111 11.93 10.22 7.23
N LEU A 112 11.86 11.34 7.95
CA LEU A 112 11.20 12.56 7.46
C LEU A 112 11.93 13.14 6.25
N ASP A 113 13.26 13.21 6.28
CA ASP A 113 14.06 13.66 5.14
C ASP A 113 13.91 12.76 3.92
N MET A 114 13.91 11.43 4.13
CA MET A 114 13.65 10.46 3.06
C MET A 114 12.27 10.67 2.46
N LEU A 115 11.25 10.84 3.30
CA LEU A 115 9.88 11.06 2.86
C LEU A 115 9.74 12.36 2.09
N ARG A 116 10.37 13.44 2.53
CA ARG A 116 10.43 14.73 1.84
C ARG A 116 11.03 14.58 0.44
N MET A 117 12.21 13.95 0.33
CA MET A 117 12.86 13.70 -0.97
C MET A 117 11.98 12.86 -1.90
N ALA A 118 11.28 11.86 -1.36
CA ALA A 118 10.35 11.05 -2.15
C ALA A 118 9.16 11.85 -2.64
N MET A 119 8.57 12.70 -1.78
CA MET A 119 7.45 13.58 -2.13
C MET A 119 7.81 14.52 -3.28
N GLU A 120 8.99 15.16 -3.20
CA GLU A 120 9.50 16.08 -4.24
C GLU A 120 9.82 15.34 -5.54
N ARG A 121 10.55 14.22 -5.46
CA ARG A 121 11.00 13.45 -6.63
C ARG A 121 9.84 12.78 -7.37
N LEU A 122 8.87 12.23 -6.63
CA LEU A 122 7.73 11.50 -7.18
C LEU A 122 6.52 12.41 -7.42
N LYS A 123 6.60 13.70 -7.05
CA LYS A 123 5.50 14.68 -7.13
C LYS A 123 4.23 14.17 -6.44
N LEU A 124 4.40 13.59 -5.25
CA LEU A 124 3.29 13.01 -4.51
C LEU A 124 2.40 14.08 -3.89
N SER A 125 1.11 13.80 -3.79
CA SER A 125 0.13 14.70 -3.16
C SER A 125 0.23 14.66 -1.63
N ALA A 126 -0.30 15.68 -0.94
CA ALA A 126 -0.43 15.67 0.52
C ALA A 126 -1.24 14.46 1.04
N ARG A 127 -2.21 13.98 0.25
CA ARG A 127 -2.97 12.76 0.56
C ARG A 127 -2.08 11.52 0.53
N ALA A 128 -1.11 11.46 -0.39
CA ALA A 128 -0.14 10.37 -0.45
C ALA A 128 0.75 10.33 0.80
N TYR A 129 1.11 11.48 1.37
CA TYR A 129 1.86 11.56 2.62
C TYR A 129 1.18 10.80 3.76
N SER A 130 -0.07 11.14 4.09
CA SER A 130 -0.83 10.47 5.16
C SER A 130 -0.97 8.96 4.90
N ARG A 131 -1.13 8.56 3.64
CA ARG A 131 -1.27 7.14 3.27
C ARG A 131 0.05 6.39 3.45
N ILE A 132 1.17 6.97 3.05
CA ILE A 132 2.50 6.39 3.26
C ILE A 132 2.71 6.14 4.75
N LEU A 133 2.38 7.09 5.63
CA LEU A 133 2.51 6.92 7.07
C LEU A 133 1.62 5.79 7.62
N LYS A 134 0.38 5.67 7.14
CA LYS A 134 -0.53 4.57 7.53
C LYS A 134 -0.01 3.20 7.11
N VAL A 135 0.54 3.11 5.91
CA VAL A 135 1.16 1.88 5.39
C VAL A 135 2.44 1.57 6.16
N ALA A 136 3.32 2.56 6.37
CA ALA A 136 4.56 2.39 7.12
C ALA A 136 4.29 1.92 8.57
N ARG A 137 3.27 2.48 9.25
CA ARG A 137 2.85 2.00 10.57
C ARG A 137 2.37 0.54 10.52
N THR A 138 1.67 0.16 9.47
CA THR A 138 1.20 -1.23 9.31
C THR A 138 2.37 -2.19 9.04
N ILE A 139 3.38 -1.78 8.27
CA ILE A 139 4.61 -2.55 8.04
C ILE A 139 5.36 -2.72 9.37
N ALA A 140 5.49 -1.64 10.16
CA ALA A 140 6.12 -1.71 11.48
C ALA A 140 5.36 -2.64 12.45
N ASP A 141 4.03 -2.64 12.43
CA ASP A 141 3.21 -3.59 13.22
C ASP A 141 3.45 -5.04 12.78
N LEU A 142 3.57 -5.29 11.46
CA LEU A 142 3.91 -6.62 10.93
C LEU A 142 5.32 -7.07 11.29
N ALA A 143 6.26 -6.13 11.42
CA ALA A 143 7.62 -6.37 11.88
C ALA A 143 7.72 -6.50 13.42
N GLY A 144 6.65 -6.15 14.15
CA GLY A 144 6.67 -6.08 15.63
C GLY A 144 7.46 -4.91 16.19
N SER A 145 7.71 -3.86 15.36
CA SER A 145 8.44 -2.66 15.78
C SER A 145 7.49 -1.67 16.47
N GLU A 146 7.93 -1.15 17.62
CA GLU A 146 7.19 -0.13 18.35
C GLU A 146 7.17 1.22 17.60
N LYS A 147 8.28 1.55 16.94
CA LYS A 147 8.45 2.81 16.20
C LYS A 147 8.44 2.60 14.69
N VAL A 148 8.07 3.65 13.97
CA VAL A 148 8.19 3.68 12.52
C VAL A 148 9.62 4.12 12.17
N GLU A 149 10.39 3.21 11.59
CA GLU A 149 11.78 3.41 11.19
C GLU A 149 11.91 3.70 9.69
N ALA A 150 13.08 4.18 9.27
CA ALA A 150 13.38 4.54 7.88
C ALA A 150 13.10 3.38 6.89
N MET A 151 13.36 2.13 7.29
CA MET A 151 13.09 0.97 6.45
C MET A 151 11.59 0.78 6.16
N HIS A 152 10.72 1.05 7.15
CA HIS A 152 9.27 0.94 6.98
C HIS A 152 8.73 2.03 6.05
N ILE A 153 9.29 3.25 6.15
CA ILE A 153 8.97 4.36 5.24
C ILE A 153 9.46 4.06 3.82
N ALA A 154 10.68 3.55 3.66
CA ALA A 154 11.22 3.19 2.35
C ALA A 154 10.35 2.15 1.63
N GLU A 155 9.92 1.12 2.35
CA GLU A 155 9.02 0.09 1.82
C GLU A 155 7.66 0.68 1.44
N ALA A 156 7.08 1.51 2.31
CA ALA A 156 5.79 2.17 2.05
C ALA A 156 5.84 3.10 0.81
N ILE A 157 6.96 3.82 0.61
CA ILE A 157 7.20 4.63 -0.60
C ILE A 157 7.28 3.72 -1.83
N GLY A 158 7.94 2.55 -1.72
CA GLY A 158 8.05 1.57 -2.79
C GLY A 158 6.69 1.12 -3.35
N TYR A 159 5.65 1.05 -2.50
CA TYR A 159 4.28 0.72 -2.90
C TYR A 159 3.54 1.87 -3.61
N ARG A 160 4.18 3.03 -3.81
CA ARG A 160 3.61 4.20 -4.51
C ARG A 160 4.28 4.50 -5.86
N ASN A 161 5.02 3.57 -6.44
CA ASN A 161 5.76 3.74 -7.70
C ASN A 161 4.87 4.01 -8.92
N LEU A 162 3.60 3.63 -8.92
CA LEU A 162 2.64 3.91 -10.00
C LEU A 162 2.01 5.32 -9.94
N ASP A 163 2.25 6.09 -8.89
CA ASP A 163 1.83 7.50 -8.83
C ASP A 163 2.59 8.39 -9.83
N ARG A 164 3.73 7.90 -10.35
CA ARG A 164 4.42 8.55 -11.48
C ARG A 164 3.53 8.49 -12.71
N GLY A 165 3.24 9.64 -13.32
CA GLY A 165 2.47 9.73 -14.57
C GLY A 165 3.04 8.92 -15.74
N ASP A 166 4.30 8.53 -15.66
CA ASP A 166 5.08 7.83 -16.70
C ASP A 166 4.67 6.37 -16.94
N TRP A 167 3.87 5.75 -16.06
CA TRP A 167 3.39 4.39 -16.32
C TRP A 167 2.49 4.31 -17.56
N ALA A 168 1.80 5.42 -17.90
CA ALA A 168 0.96 5.51 -19.07
C ALA A 168 1.78 5.63 -20.39
N GLU A 169 3.05 6.03 -20.29
CA GLU A 169 3.95 6.25 -21.42
C GLU A 169 4.87 5.05 -21.68
N ARG A 170 5.09 4.21 -20.66
CA ARG A 170 5.88 2.97 -20.78
C ARG A 170 5.08 1.86 -21.46
N GLY A 171 4.63 2.10 -22.68
CA GLY A 171 3.84 1.25 -23.55
C GLY A 171 3.82 -0.25 -23.20
N VAL A 172 2.65 -0.75 -22.80
CA VAL A 172 2.26 -2.15 -22.91
C VAL A 172 1.41 -2.29 -24.15
#